data_ccb65837e755bef0ca0d2c74b3065d84
#
_entry.id   ccb65837e755bef0ca0d2c74b3065d84
#
_cell.length_a   1.000
_cell.length_b   1.000
_cell.length_c   1.000
_cell.angle_alpha   90.00
_cell.angle_beta   90.00
_cell.angle_gamma   90.00
#
_symmetry.space_group_name_H-M   'P 1'
#
loop_
_entity.id
_entity.type
_entity.pdbx_description
1 polymer ?
#
loop_
_entity_poly.entity_id
_entity_poly.type
_entity_poly.pdbx_seq_one_letter_code
_entity_poly.pdbx_strand_id
1 'polypeptide(L)'
;MGSPKQYHYRTKITPHFEAPPKKARADPPSAPSKPDWLKIGFNEIGKKTVIDIEECPIATPVLNQALGPIRENIIQNIWSYKKGVSLLLRDSLDPSIPIDLTNPTPDDPTQHMCVTDHKATVRERVGDTYFEFPGHAFFQNNNSILVPLTNYVRDAIFPSAATSTDDNASPTHLVDAYCGSGLFSILLSPHFRTVAGIELATDAIRSATANAQLNRLPPDRCTFLAGDASDIFATVSHFPREKTAVIIDPPRKGCDTRFLEQLLEFGAGTVVYVSCNVHTQARDVGMIVKRSEESGVGGPSEQGTQERTRKKYVLESLKGFDLFPQTAHVESVAVLRLVSVEEDMAN
;
A
#
# COMPACT_ATOMS: atom_id res chain seq x y z
N MET A 1 12.08 -11.33 3.00
CA MET A 1 11.00 -12.35 3.16
C MET A 1 10.46 -12.68 1.80
N GLY A 2 10.49 -13.95 1.40
CA GLY A 2 9.92 -14.41 0.14
C GLY A 2 8.39 -14.38 0.16
N SER A 3 7.77 -14.21 -1.01
CA SER A 3 6.32 -14.33 -1.16
C SER A 3 5.88 -15.79 -0.96
N PRO A 4 4.75 -16.04 -0.30
CA PRO A 4 4.15 -17.38 -0.23
C PRO A 4 3.80 -17.96 -1.61
N LYS A 5 3.42 -17.09 -2.57
CA LYS A 5 3.16 -17.45 -3.96
C LYS A 5 4.20 -16.81 -4.88
N GLN A 6 4.86 -17.61 -5.71
CA GLN A 6 5.83 -17.13 -6.70
C GLN A 6 5.19 -16.81 -8.07
N TYR A 7 4.05 -17.45 -8.35
CA TYR A 7 3.21 -17.29 -9.54
C TYR A 7 1.75 -17.15 -9.09
N HIS A 8 0.90 -16.71 -10.00
CA HIS A 8 -0.56 -16.59 -9.77
C HIS A 8 -0.94 -15.79 -8.52
N TYR A 9 -0.12 -14.82 -8.17
CA TYR A 9 -0.33 -13.99 -6.98
C TYR A 9 -0.97 -12.62 -7.29
N ARG A 10 -0.80 -12.15 -8.54
CA ARG A 10 -1.11 -10.77 -8.90
C ARG A 10 -2.60 -10.58 -9.14
N THR A 11 -3.24 -9.78 -8.26
CA THR A 11 -4.69 -9.53 -8.26
C THR A 11 -5.13 -8.43 -9.23
N LYS A 12 -4.22 -7.73 -9.90
CA LYS A 12 -4.53 -6.71 -10.90
C LYS A 12 -3.55 -6.73 -12.04
N ILE A 13 -4.06 -6.78 -13.27
CA ILE A 13 -3.28 -6.57 -14.49
C ILE A 13 -3.97 -5.54 -15.39
N THR A 14 -3.16 -4.83 -16.18
CA THR A 14 -3.63 -3.79 -17.11
C THR A 14 -3.03 -3.98 -18.50
N PRO A 15 -3.33 -5.09 -19.18
CA PRO A 15 -2.90 -5.25 -20.55
C PRO A 15 -3.52 -4.18 -21.43
N HIS A 16 -2.87 -3.84 -22.54
CA HIS A 16 -3.34 -2.82 -23.46
C HIS A 16 -3.13 -3.22 -24.91
N PHE A 17 -3.80 -2.53 -25.81
CA PHE A 17 -3.64 -2.67 -27.24
C PHE A 17 -3.78 -1.34 -27.96
N GLU A 18 -3.22 -1.25 -29.16
CA GLU A 18 -3.35 -0.08 -30.00
C GLU A 18 -4.54 -0.20 -30.95
N ALA A 19 -5.11 0.94 -31.34
CA ALA A 19 -6.18 0.98 -32.33
C ALA A 19 -5.63 0.79 -33.74
N PRO A 20 -6.45 0.35 -34.70
CA PRO A 20 -6.05 0.24 -36.10
C PRO A 20 -5.51 1.56 -36.64
N PRO A 21 -4.48 1.54 -37.51
CA PRO A 21 -4.01 2.73 -38.20
C PRO A 21 -5.15 3.44 -38.96
N LYS A 22 -5.17 4.76 -38.96
CA LYS A 22 -6.26 5.55 -39.59
C LYS A 22 -6.57 5.13 -41.02
N LYS A 23 -5.52 4.84 -41.83
CA LYS A 23 -5.68 4.40 -43.21
C LYS A 23 -6.34 3.03 -43.34
N ALA A 24 -6.00 2.09 -42.44
CA ALA A 24 -6.56 0.74 -42.45
C ALA A 24 -8.04 0.69 -41.99
N ARG A 25 -8.49 1.68 -41.23
CA ARG A 25 -9.89 1.78 -40.80
C ARG A 25 -10.86 2.19 -41.92
N ALA A 26 -10.34 2.79 -43.00
CA ALA A 26 -11.16 3.20 -44.15
C ALA A 26 -11.66 2.00 -44.97
N ASP A 27 -10.93 0.89 -44.94
CA ASP A 27 -11.25 -0.33 -45.67
C ASP A 27 -10.95 -1.56 -44.81
N PRO A 28 -11.82 -1.88 -43.80
CA PRO A 28 -11.63 -3.01 -42.92
C PRO A 28 -11.83 -4.34 -43.67
N PRO A 29 -11.12 -5.42 -43.29
CA PRO A 29 -11.34 -6.74 -43.86
C PRO A 29 -12.77 -7.23 -43.65
N SER A 30 -13.29 -7.96 -44.63
CA SER A 30 -14.66 -8.51 -44.63
C SER A 30 -14.85 -9.63 -43.58
N ALA A 31 -13.79 -10.29 -43.16
CA ALA A 31 -13.81 -11.36 -42.17
C ALA A 31 -13.07 -10.96 -40.89
N PRO A 32 -13.63 -11.24 -39.70
CA PRO A 32 -12.95 -10.99 -38.45
C PRO A 32 -11.77 -11.96 -38.30
N SER A 33 -10.57 -11.45 -38.49
CA SER A 33 -9.33 -12.17 -38.19
C SER A 33 -8.41 -11.26 -37.39
N LYS A 34 -7.59 -11.84 -36.53
CA LYS A 34 -6.60 -11.06 -35.79
C LYS A 34 -5.55 -10.52 -36.76
N PRO A 35 -5.44 -9.19 -36.93
CA PRO A 35 -4.38 -8.61 -37.77
C PRO A 35 -3.00 -8.84 -37.14
N ASP A 36 -1.96 -9.01 -37.97
CA ASP A 36 -0.58 -9.26 -37.49
C ASP A 36 -0.03 -8.14 -36.60
N TRP A 37 -0.45 -6.90 -36.83
CA TRP A 37 -0.05 -5.75 -36.02
C TRP A 37 -0.74 -5.70 -34.64
N LEU A 38 -1.88 -6.36 -34.47
CA LEU A 38 -2.61 -6.35 -33.21
C LEU A 38 -1.90 -7.20 -32.17
N LYS A 39 -1.39 -6.52 -31.15
CA LYS A 39 -0.82 -7.13 -29.94
C LYS A 39 -1.65 -6.68 -28.75
N ILE A 40 -2.03 -7.62 -27.91
CA ILE A 40 -2.80 -7.36 -26.68
C ILE A 40 -1.97 -7.86 -25.51
N GLY A 41 -1.45 -6.96 -24.68
CA GLY A 41 -0.56 -7.35 -23.61
C GLY A 41 0.16 -6.20 -22.94
N PHE A 42 1.45 -6.33 -22.71
CA PHE A 42 2.27 -5.35 -21.97
C PHE A 42 3.39 -4.80 -22.81
N ASN A 43 3.86 -3.59 -22.47
CA ASN A 43 5.04 -3.04 -23.11
C ASN A 43 6.30 -3.87 -22.80
N GLU A 44 7.12 -4.09 -23.81
CA GLU A 44 8.48 -4.57 -23.63
C GLU A 44 9.28 -3.55 -22.79
N ILE A 45 10.13 -4.04 -21.89
CA ILE A 45 10.93 -3.17 -21.00
C ILE A 45 11.75 -2.18 -21.85
N GLY A 46 11.58 -0.89 -21.55
CA GLY A 46 12.31 0.20 -22.25
C GLY A 46 11.83 0.52 -23.67
N LYS A 47 10.77 -0.13 -24.14
CA LYS A 47 10.20 0.09 -25.48
C LYS A 47 8.71 0.39 -25.41
N LYS A 48 8.17 0.97 -26.49
CA LYS A 48 6.71 1.15 -26.68
C LYS A 48 6.05 -0.03 -27.42
N THR A 49 6.82 -1.09 -27.70
CA THR A 49 6.30 -2.28 -28.39
C THR A 49 5.53 -3.13 -27.42
N VAL A 50 4.29 -3.47 -27.77
CA VAL A 50 3.44 -4.36 -26.98
C VAL A 50 3.82 -5.81 -27.29
N ILE A 51 4.08 -6.59 -26.26
CA ILE A 51 4.20 -8.05 -26.31
C ILE A 51 2.80 -8.63 -26.26
N ASP A 52 2.44 -9.42 -27.24
CA ASP A 52 1.15 -10.13 -27.24
C ASP A 52 1.19 -11.28 -26.23
N ILE A 53 0.19 -11.35 -25.36
CA ILE A 53 0.11 -12.40 -24.33
C ILE A 53 -1.24 -13.11 -24.40
N GLU A 54 -1.24 -14.40 -24.25
CA GLU A 54 -2.45 -15.22 -24.06
C GLU A 54 -2.72 -15.47 -22.59
N GLU A 55 -1.64 -15.52 -21.80
CA GLU A 55 -1.65 -15.76 -20.36
C GLU A 55 -0.58 -14.90 -19.68
N CYS A 56 -0.80 -14.53 -18.43
CA CYS A 56 0.17 -13.87 -17.57
C CYS A 56 0.52 -14.81 -16.39
N PRO A 57 1.73 -15.40 -16.34
CA PRO A 57 2.06 -16.40 -15.31
C PRO A 57 1.96 -15.90 -13.87
N ILE A 58 2.08 -14.60 -13.64
CA ILE A 58 1.97 -14.01 -12.29
C ILE A 58 0.54 -13.58 -11.94
N ALA A 59 -0.37 -13.44 -12.93
CA ALA A 59 -1.76 -13.10 -12.68
C ALA A 59 -2.52 -14.26 -12.03
N THR A 60 -3.52 -13.95 -11.20
CA THR A 60 -4.38 -14.97 -10.59
C THR A 60 -5.14 -15.77 -11.67
N PRO A 61 -5.54 -17.02 -11.38
CA PRO A 61 -6.23 -17.86 -12.36
C PRO A 61 -7.49 -17.21 -12.94
N VAL A 62 -8.28 -16.50 -12.12
CA VAL A 62 -9.51 -15.85 -12.58
C VAL A 62 -9.24 -14.75 -13.61
N LEU A 63 -8.11 -14.03 -13.49
CA LEU A 63 -7.71 -13.02 -14.48
C LEU A 63 -7.28 -13.66 -15.79
N ASN A 64 -6.53 -14.77 -15.75
CA ASN A 64 -6.13 -15.51 -16.94
C ASN A 64 -7.35 -16.14 -17.64
N GLN A 65 -8.30 -16.67 -16.90
CA GLN A 65 -9.56 -17.20 -17.46
C GLN A 65 -10.38 -16.08 -18.16
N ALA A 66 -10.41 -14.88 -17.57
CA ALA A 66 -11.14 -13.75 -18.17
C ALA A 66 -10.41 -13.15 -19.39
N LEU A 67 -9.08 -13.27 -19.46
CA LEU A 67 -8.28 -12.65 -20.53
C LEU A 67 -8.60 -13.23 -21.91
N GLY A 68 -8.80 -14.54 -22.02
CA GLY A 68 -9.13 -15.21 -23.30
C GLY A 68 -10.36 -14.63 -23.98
N PRO A 69 -11.56 -14.70 -23.35
CA PRO A 69 -12.79 -14.11 -23.92
C PRO A 69 -12.68 -12.61 -24.20
N ILE A 70 -11.97 -11.85 -23.35
CA ILE A 70 -11.74 -10.42 -23.58
C ILE A 70 -10.91 -10.20 -24.85
N ARG A 71 -9.85 -10.98 -25.06
CA ARG A 71 -9.03 -10.93 -26.27
C ARG A 71 -9.84 -11.25 -27.52
N GLU A 72 -10.64 -12.31 -27.47
CA GLU A 72 -11.51 -12.69 -28.58
C GLU A 72 -12.48 -11.56 -28.94
N ASN A 73 -13.13 -10.97 -27.95
CA ASN A 73 -14.01 -9.82 -28.18
C ASN A 73 -13.28 -8.61 -28.80
N ILE A 74 -12.04 -8.32 -28.35
CA ILE A 74 -11.23 -7.25 -28.94
C ILE A 74 -10.89 -7.57 -30.40
N ILE A 75 -10.48 -8.81 -30.71
CA ILE A 75 -10.14 -9.23 -32.08
C ILE A 75 -11.36 -9.06 -33.00
N GLN A 76 -12.52 -9.52 -32.57
CA GLN A 76 -13.76 -9.42 -33.35
C GLN A 76 -14.16 -7.96 -33.63
N ASN A 77 -13.92 -7.07 -32.65
CA ASN A 77 -14.36 -5.69 -32.70
C ASN A 77 -13.24 -4.68 -32.94
N ILE A 78 -12.02 -5.14 -33.30
CA ILE A 78 -10.84 -4.26 -33.36
C ILE A 78 -11.02 -3.04 -34.26
N TRP A 79 -11.73 -3.20 -35.37
CA TRP A 79 -11.97 -2.14 -36.36
C TRP A 79 -12.90 -1.02 -35.88
N SER A 80 -13.65 -1.26 -34.78
CA SER A 80 -14.50 -0.25 -34.16
C SER A 80 -13.75 0.72 -33.25
N TYR A 81 -12.53 0.33 -32.79
CA TYR A 81 -11.77 1.15 -31.86
C TYR A 81 -11.08 2.32 -32.57
N LYS A 82 -11.26 3.52 -32.02
CA LYS A 82 -10.69 4.77 -32.55
C LYS A 82 -9.33 5.13 -31.95
N LYS A 83 -9.02 4.61 -30.76
CA LYS A 83 -7.77 4.82 -30.00
C LYS A 83 -7.43 3.54 -29.24
N GLY A 84 -6.15 3.41 -28.86
CA GLY A 84 -5.69 2.33 -27.99
C GLY A 84 -6.42 2.34 -26.64
N VAL A 85 -6.51 1.18 -26.01
CA VAL A 85 -7.21 0.97 -24.75
C VAL A 85 -6.29 0.23 -23.79
N SER A 86 -6.20 0.72 -22.55
CA SER A 86 -5.69 -0.03 -21.42
C SER A 86 -6.85 -0.70 -20.72
N LEU A 87 -6.78 -2.01 -20.61
CA LEU A 87 -7.79 -2.83 -19.95
C LEU A 87 -7.57 -2.77 -18.44
N LEU A 88 -8.65 -2.92 -17.68
CA LEU A 88 -8.60 -3.24 -16.25
C LEU A 88 -9.06 -4.68 -16.09
N LEU A 89 -8.22 -5.55 -15.53
CA LEU A 89 -8.62 -6.86 -15.04
C LEU A 89 -8.22 -6.92 -13.57
N ARG A 90 -9.20 -7.08 -12.71
CA ARG A 90 -8.97 -7.14 -11.27
C ARG A 90 -9.70 -8.32 -10.65
N ASP A 91 -8.97 -9.11 -9.89
CA ASP A 91 -9.50 -10.21 -9.09
C ASP A 91 -10.29 -9.65 -7.92
N SER A 92 -11.47 -10.18 -7.69
CA SER A 92 -12.37 -9.78 -6.61
C SER A 92 -13.11 -11.00 -6.09
N LEU A 93 -13.27 -11.10 -4.80
CA LEU A 93 -14.37 -11.88 -4.25
C LEU A 93 -15.67 -11.28 -4.76
N ASP A 94 -16.67 -12.11 -5.04
CA ASP A 94 -17.97 -11.65 -5.48
C ASP A 94 -18.64 -10.76 -4.40
N PRO A 95 -18.82 -9.46 -4.64
CA PRO A 95 -19.41 -8.57 -3.65
C PRO A 95 -20.87 -8.88 -3.31
N SER A 96 -21.56 -9.70 -4.12
CA SER A 96 -22.94 -10.13 -3.85
C SER A 96 -23.02 -11.22 -2.77
N ILE A 97 -21.91 -11.91 -2.49
CA ILE A 97 -21.86 -12.95 -1.45
C ILE A 97 -21.77 -12.27 -0.08
N PRO A 98 -22.68 -12.57 0.86
CA PRO A 98 -22.62 -12.02 2.22
C PRO A 98 -21.31 -12.38 2.94
N ILE A 99 -20.75 -11.43 3.68
CA ILE A 99 -19.58 -11.64 4.51
C ILE A 99 -20.03 -12.16 5.88
N ASP A 100 -19.48 -13.31 6.29
CA ASP A 100 -19.59 -13.79 7.66
C ASP A 100 -18.27 -13.54 8.41
N LEU A 101 -18.24 -12.48 9.21
CA LEU A 101 -17.09 -12.14 10.05
C LEU A 101 -16.94 -13.03 11.29
N THR A 102 -17.97 -13.81 11.63
CA THR A 102 -17.95 -14.66 12.83
C THR A 102 -17.40 -16.05 12.55
N ASN A 103 -17.48 -16.49 11.29
CA ASN A 103 -16.96 -17.78 10.83
C ASN A 103 -16.34 -17.59 9.43
N PRO A 104 -15.16 -16.99 9.33
CA PRO A 104 -14.52 -16.77 8.04
C PRO A 104 -14.20 -18.12 7.38
N THR A 105 -14.82 -18.36 6.25
CA THR A 105 -14.56 -19.57 5.45
C THR A 105 -13.18 -19.48 4.80
N PRO A 106 -12.51 -20.61 4.52
CA PRO A 106 -11.31 -20.63 3.69
C PRO A 106 -11.53 -19.92 2.36
N ASP A 107 -10.45 -19.41 1.77
CA ASP A 107 -10.50 -18.80 0.45
C ASP A 107 -10.96 -19.83 -0.59
N ASP A 108 -12.09 -19.51 -1.27
CA ASP A 108 -12.70 -20.39 -2.27
C ASP A 108 -12.53 -19.77 -3.66
N PRO A 109 -11.71 -20.38 -4.53
CA PRO A 109 -11.51 -19.87 -5.88
C PRO A 109 -12.80 -19.71 -6.70
N THR A 110 -13.87 -20.45 -6.37
CA THR A 110 -15.16 -20.36 -7.08
C THR A 110 -15.94 -19.08 -6.75
N GLN A 111 -15.57 -18.39 -5.67
CA GLN A 111 -16.15 -17.12 -5.25
C GLN A 111 -15.44 -15.89 -5.85
N HIS A 112 -14.39 -16.12 -6.65
CA HIS A 112 -13.65 -15.06 -7.31
C HIS A 112 -14.21 -14.74 -8.68
N MET A 113 -14.19 -13.47 -9.02
CA MET A 113 -14.60 -12.95 -10.33
C MET A 113 -13.61 -11.92 -10.85
N CYS A 114 -13.56 -11.75 -12.18
CA CYS A 114 -12.77 -10.68 -12.80
C CYS A 114 -13.63 -9.41 -12.96
N VAL A 115 -13.23 -8.34 -12.27
CA VAL A 115 -13.81 -7.02 -12.43
C VAL A 115 -13.05 -6.26 -13.51
N THR A 116 -13.78 -5.71 -14.49
CA THR A 116 -13.24 -4.91 -15.60
C THR A 116 -13.73 -3.47 -15.62
N ASP A 117 -14.79 -3.16 -14.88
CA ASP A 117 -15.29 -1.80 -14.73
C ASP A 117 -14.49 -1.04 -13.66
N HIS A 118 -13.94 0.10 -14.03
CA HIS A 118 -13.18 0.98 -13.16
C HIS A 118 -13.95 1.47 -11.93
N LYS A 119 -15.28 1.54 -12.01
CA LYS A 119 -16.14 2.02 -10.92
C LYS A 119 -16.77 0.92 -10.10
N ALA A 120 -16.74 -0.32 -10.60
CA ALA A 120 -17.29 -1.45 -9.85
C ALA A 120 -16.52 -1.69 -8.56
N THR A 121 -17.23 -2.18 -7.56
CA THR A 121 -16.63 -2.56 -6.28
C THR A 121 -15.79 -3.81 -6.45
N VAL A 122 -14.58 -3.75 -5.93
CA VAL A 122 -13.68 -4.89 -5.75
C VAL A 122 -13.65 -5.22 -4.28
N ARG A 123 -13.78 -6.50 -3.96
CA ARG A 123 -13.65 -7.01 -2.59
C ARG A 123 -12.43 -7.92 -2.51
N GLU A 124 -11.53 -7.60 -1.59
CA GLU A 124 -10.38 -8.45 -1.23
C GLU A 124 -10.43 -8.80 0.25
N ARG A 125 -9.90 -9.96 0.61
CA ARG A 125 -9.75 -10.40 2.00
C ARG A 125 -8.26 -10.55 2.34
N VAL A 126 -7.84 -9.96 3.45
CA VAL A 126 -6.48 -10.09 3.99
C VAL A 126 -6.56 -10.69 5.39
N GLY A 127 -6.16 -11.95 5.54
CA GLY A 127 -6.47 -12.71 6.75
C GLY A 127 -7.99 -12.84 6.92
N ASP A 128 -8.51 -12.37 8.06
CA ASP A 128 -9.94 -12.35 8.36
C ASP A 128 -10.60 -10.98 8.11
N THR A 129 -9.88 -10.06 7.50
CA THR A 129 -10.31 -8.68 7.27
C THR A 129 -10.69 -8.45 5.81
N TYR A 130 -11.82 -7.83 5.56
CA TYR A 130 -12.33 -7.53 4.23
C TYR A 130 -12.12 -6.07 3.86
N PHE A 131 -11.79 -5.85 2.59
CA PHE A 131 -11.58 -4.53 2.01
C PHE A 131 -12.41 -4.38 0.74
N GLU A 132 -13.15 -3.28 0.63
CA GLU A 132 -13.88 -2.89 -0.56
C GLU A 132 -13.38 -1.54 -1.07
N PHE A 133 -13.19 -1.46 -2.37
CA PHE A 133 -12.72 -0.25 -3.04
C PHE A 133 -13.10 -0.29 -4.54
N PRO A 134 -13.14 0.86 -5.24
CA PRO A 134 -13.39 0.90 -6.66
C PRO A 134 -12.30 0.20 -7.47
N GLY A 135 -12.63 -0.41 -8.60
CA GLY A 135 -11.70 -1.15 -9.46
C GLY A 135 -10.45 -0.37 -9.88
N HIS A 136 -10.57 0.97 -10.05
CA HIS A 136 -9.43 1.83 -10.37
C HIS A 136 -8.52 2.13 -9.18
N ALA A 137 -9.01 2.00 -7.94
CA ALA A 137 -8.26 2.37 -6.74
C ALA A 137 -6.98 1.56 -6.58
N PHE A 138 -6.02 2.15 -5.89
CA PHE A 138 -4.82 1.42 -5.49
C PHE A 138 -5.14 0.47 -4.33
N PHE A 139 -4.65 -0.73 -4.44
CA PHE A 139 -4.53 -1.70 -3.35
C PHE A 139 -3.34 -2.61 -3.66
N GLN A 140 -2.73 -3.22 -2.67
CA GLN A 140 -1.57 -4.10 -2.88
C GLN A 140 -1.94 -5.31 -3.74
N ASN A 141 -1.14 -5.59 -4.79
CA ASN A 141 -1.50 -6.56 -5.81
C ASN A 141 -1.05 -8.00 -5.52
N ASN A 142 -0.38 -8.24 -4.40
CA ASN A 142 -0.04 -9.58 -3.94
C ASN A 142 -0.65 -9.80 -2.56
N ASN A 143 -1.85 -10.37 -2.55
CA ASN A 143 -2.58 -10.63 -1.30
C ASN A 143 -1.85 -11.63 -0.39
N SER A 144 -1.16 -12.63 -0.97
CA SER A 144 -0.56 -13.74 -0.22
C SER A 144 0.51 -13.33 0.80
N ILE A 145 1.17 -12.18 0.60
CA ILE A 145 2.24 -11.69 1.48
C ILE A 145 1.75 -10.61 2.46
N LEU A 146 0.51 -10.13 2.35
CA LEU A 146 0.05 -9.00 3.16
C LEU A 146 -0.05 -9.35 4.65
N VAL A 147 -0.51 -10.57 4.99
CA VAL A 147 -0.53 -11.02 6.39
C VAL A 147 0.88 -11.15 6.96
N PRO A 148 1.86 -11.81 6.31
CA PRO A 148 3.25 -11.80 6.74
C PRO A 148 3.87 -10.38 6.87
N LEU A 149 3.55 -9.48 5.94
CA LEU A 149 4.04 -8.10 5.96
C LEU A 149 3.48 -7.33 7.17
N THR A 150 2.16 -7.37 7.36
CA THR A 150 1.50 -6.66 8.46
C THR A 150 1.87 -7.23 9.82
N ASN A 151 2.08 -8.55 9.93
CA ASN A 151 2.61 -9.17 11.15
C ASN A 151 4.02 -8.68 11.45
N TYR A 152 4.90 -8.58 10.45
CA TYR A 152 6.23 -8.03 10.66
C TYR A 152 6.18 -6.57 11.12
N VAL A 153 5.33 -5.74 10.51
CA VAL A 153 5.13 -4.34 10.92
C VAL A 153 4.62 -4.27 12.37
N ARG A 154 3.63 -5.09 12.72
CA ARG A 154 3.14 -5.19 14.11
C ARG A 154 4.25 -5.56 15.08
N ASP A 155 4.99 -6.63 14.80
CA ASP A 155 6.04 -7.14 15.69
C ASP A 155 7.22 -6.15 15.81
N ALA A 156 7.47 -5.37 14.75
CA ALA A 156 8.44 -4.29 14.78
C ALA A 156 7.96 -3.10 15.64
N ILE A 157 6.67 -2.80 15.65
CA ILE A 157 6.09 -1.76 16.52
C ILE A 157 6.04 -2.23 17.98
N PHE A 158 5.69 -3.49 18.21
CA PHE A 158 5.56 -4.11 19.52
C PHE A 158 6.62 -5.22 19.70
N PRO A 159 7.89 -4.88 19.91
CA PRO A 159 8.92 -5.88 20.16
C PRO A 159 8.58 -6.70 21.40
N SER A 160 8.83 -8.00 21.33
CA SER A 160 8.52 -8.94 22.41
C SER A 160 9.13 -8.48 23.74
N ALA A 161 8.41 -8.63 24.83
CA ALA A 161 8.76 -8.16 26.19
C ALA A 161 10.13 -8.62 26.73
N ALA A 162 10.83 -9.49 26.01
CA ALA A 162 12.19 -9.89 26.36
C ALA A 162 13.24 -8.76 26.20
N THR A 163 12.89 -7.65 25.52
CA THR A 163 13.79 -6.52 25.23
C THR A 163 13.37 -5.21 25.89
N SER A 164 12.18 -5.10 26.45
CA SER A 164 11.73 -3.90 27.14
C SER A 164 11.45 -4.19 28.62
N THR A 165 12.13 -3.49 29.51
CA THR A 165 11.93 -3.56 30.98
C THR A 165 10.81 -2.66 31.46
N ASP A 166 10.09 -1.97 30.54
CA ASP A 166 9.05 -1.00 30.89
C ASP A 166 7.74 -1.27 30.09
N ASP A 167 6.76 -1.88 30.75
CA ASP A 167 5.41 -2.10 30.22
C ASP A 167 4.69 -0.79 29.82
N ASN A 168 5.19 0.35 30.28
CA ASN A 168 4.65 1.67 30.00
C ASN A 168 5.16 2.27 28.69
N ALA A 169 6.11 1.62 28.01
CA ALA A 169 6.75 2.12 26.78
C ALA A 169 6.00 1.74 25.49
N SER A 170 5.03 0.81 25.54
CA SER A 170 4.33 0.33 24.35
C SER A 170 3.51 1.43 23.66
N PRO A 171 3.55 1.52 22.30
CA PRO A 171 2.73 2.45 21.55
C PRO A 171 1.23 2.20 21.77
N THR A 172 0.47 3.27 21.96
CA THR A 172 -0.98 3.23 22.15
C THR A 172 -1.74 3.90 21.01
N HIS A 173 -1.06 4.67 20.19
CA HIS A 173 -1.61 5.41 19.06
C HIS A 173 -0.85 5.07 17.76
N LEU A 174 -1.59 5.04 16.67
CA LEU A 174 -1.04 4.85 15.33
C LEU A 174 -1.44 6.03 14.44
N VAL A 175 -0.47 6.56 13.71
CA VAL A 175 -0.68 7.43 12.55
C VAL A 175 -0.27 6.64 11.32
N ASP A 176 -1.22 6.41 10.42
CA ASP A 176 -1.00 5.75 9.13
C ASP A 176 -1.03 6.83 8.04
N ALA A 177 0.14 7.34 7.70
CA ALA A 177 0.31 8.34 6.67
C ALA A 177 0.35 7.67 5.30
N TYR A 178 -0.39 8.22 4.34
CA TYR A 178 -0.68 7.59 3.04
C TYR A 178 -1.51 6.30 3.17
N CYS A 179 -2.55 6.31 4.02
CA CYS A 179 -3.29 5.11 4.42
C CYS A 179 -4.06 4.42 3.29
N GLY A 180 -4.26 5.07 2.13
CA GLY A 180 -5.03 4.51 1.02
C GLY A 180 -6.43 4.07 1.46
N SER A 181 -6.81 2.84 1.14
CA SER A 181 -8.09 2.24 1.56
C SER A 181 -8.05 1.64 2.98
N GLY A 182 -7.04 1.95 3.79
CA GLY A 182 -6.97 1.62 5.21
C GLY A 182 -6.27 0.30 5.55
N LEU A 183 -5.40 -0.23 4.69
CA LEU A 183 -4.78 -1.55 4.90
C LEU A 183 -4.11 -1.66 6.28
N PHE A 184 -3.10 -0.86 6.56
CA PHE A 184 -2.39 -0.91 7.84
C PHE A 184 -3.25 -0.40 9.00
N SER A 185 -3.98 0.70 8.80
CA SER A 185 -4.88 1.28 9.80
C SER A 185 -5.85 0.23 10.36
N ILE A 186 -6.50 -0.55 9.50
CA ILE A 186 -7.54 -1.50 9.88
C ILE A 186 -6.94 -2.78 10.46
N LEU A 187 -5.94 -3.37 9.78
CA LEU A 187 -5.30 -4.62 10.23
C LEU A 187 -4.61 -4.47 11.59
N LEU A 188 -4.02 -3.31 11.86
CA LEU A 188 -3.27 -3.07 13.09
C LEU A 188 -4.13 -2.45 14.21
N SER A 189 -5.33 -1.97 13.89
CA SER A 189 -6.20 -1.29 14.86
C SER A 189 -6.48 -2.06 16.17
N PRO A 190 -6.55 -3.42 16.18
CA PRO A 190 -6.76 -4.16 17.41
C PRO A 190 -5.65 -3.96 18.46
N HIS A 191 -4.46 -3.53 18.03
CA HIS A 191 -3.28 -3.35 18.89
C HIS A 191 -3.16 -1.92 19.44
N PHE A 192 -4.01 -0.98 18.99
CA PHE A 192 -3.94 0.42 19.37
C PHE A 192 -5.22 0.90 20.03
N ARG A 193 -5.08 1.89 20.90
CA ARG A 193 -6.23 2.60 21.47
C ARG A 193 -6.94 3.45 20.42
N THR A 194 -6.15 4.14 19.58
CA THR A 194 -6.64 5.05 18.54
C THR A 194 -5.73 4.99 17.32
N VAL A 195 -6.34 4.99 16.15
CA VAL A 195 -5.66 5.01 14.85
C VAL A 195 -6.16 6.20 14.05
N ALA A 196 -5.25 6.98 13.49
CA ALA A 196 -5.54 8.04 12.52
C ALA A 196 -4.94 7.67 11.17
N GLY A 197 -5.78 7.36 10.18
CA GLY A 197 -5.39 7.19 8.78
C GLY A 197 -5.53 8.50 8.03
N ILE A 198 -4.50 8.90 7.30
CA ILE A 198 -4.46 10.17 6.58
C ILE A 198 -4.06 9.92 5.13
N GLU A 199 -4.84 10.48 4.21
CA GLU A 199 -4.67 10.27 2.77
C GLU A 199 -5.16 11.52 2.00
N LEU A 200 -4.48 11.85 0.92
CA LEU A 200 -4.84 13.01 0.08
C LEU A 200 -6.13 12.74 -0.72
N ALA A 201 -6.30 11.51 -1.20
CA ALA A 201 -7.41 11.13 -2.05
C ALA A 201 -8.69 10.90 -1.23
N THR A 202 -9.67 11.79 -1.34
CA THR A 202 -10.97 11.67 -0.64
C THR A 202 -11.71 10.38 -0.95
N ASP A 203 -11.54 9.81 -2.14
CA ASP A 203 -12.15 8.53 -2.51
C ASP A 203 -11.55 7.36 -1.74
N ALA A 204 -10.24 7.40 -1.50
CA ALA A 204 -9.55 6.42 -0.67
C ALA A 204 -9.99 6.52 0.80
N ILE A 205 -10.14 7.74 1.32
CA ILE A 205 -10.69 7.97 2.68
C ILE A 205 -12.11 7.43 2.82
N ARG A 206 -12.96 7.63 1.81
CA ARG A 206 -14.31 7.02 1.80
C ARG A 206 -14.24 5.50 1.86
N SER A 207 -13.36 4.89 1.08
CA SER A 207 -13.15 3.44 1.11
C SER A 207 -12.60 2.99 2.48
N ALA A 208 -11.61 3.67 3.04
CA ALA A 208 -11.04 3.34 4.34
C ALA A 208 -12.09 3.39 5.47
N THR A 209 -12.92 4.45 5.47
CA THR A 209 -14.02 4.61 6.44
C THR A 209 -15.06 3.48 6.29
N ALA A 210 -15.47 3.18 5.06
CA ALA A 210 -16.40 2.08 4.77
C ALA A 210 -15.80 0.72 5.18
N ASN A 211 -14.51 0.51 4.95
CA ASN A 211 -13.80 -0.72 5.32
C ASN A 211 -13.71 -0.91 6.84
N ALA A 212 -13.49 0.16 7.60
CA ALA A 212 -13.54 0.07 9.06
C ALA A 212 -14.93 -0.36 9.55
N GLN A 213 -15.99 0.21 8.97
CA GLN A 213 -17.38 -0.18 9.27
C GLN A 213 -17.69 -1.61 8.83
N LEU A 214 -17.24 -2.02 7.64
CA LEU A 214 -17.39 -3.37 7.10
C LEU A 214 -16.83 -4.42 8.07
N ASN A 215 -15.69 -4.13 8.69
CA ASN A 215 -15.03 -4.98 9.66
C ASN A 215 -15.49 -4.73 11.12
N ARG A 216 -16.58 -3.99 11.31
CA ARG A 216 -17.19 -3.69 12.63
C ARG A 216 -16.24 -3.08 13.65
N LEU A 217 -15.26 -2.29 13.17
CA LEU A 217 -14.39 -1.55 14.09
C LEU A 217 -15.19 -0.48 14.84
N PRO A 218 -14.92 -0.26 16.14
CA PRO A 218 -15.54 0.84 16.87
C PRO A 218 -15.28 2.19 16.19
N PRO A 219 -16.28 3.08 16.07
CA PRO A 219 -16.16 4.35 15.35
C PRO A 219 -15.05 5.27 15.86
N ASP A 220 -14.73 5.17 17.15
CA ASP A 220 -13.69 5.95 17.84
C ASP A 220 -12.29 5.31 17.74
N ARG A 221 -12.20 4.05 17.25
CA ARG A 221 -10.94 3.31 17.10
C ARG A 221 -10.12 3.79 15.92
N CYS A 222 -10.79 3.96 14.77
CA CYS A 222 -10.14 4.37 13.51
C CYS A 222 -10.82 5.62 12.97
N THR A 223 -10.07 6.71 12.85
CA THR A 223 -10.51 7.93 12.16
C THR A 223 -9.72 8.08 10.85
N PHE A 224 -10.42 8.48 9.78
CA PHE A 224 -9.79 8.68 8.48
C PHE A 224 -10.01 10.12 8.03
N LEU A 225 -8.91 10.80 7.70
CA LEU A 225 -8.88 12.23 7.41
C LEU A 225 -8.31 12.47 6.01
N ALA A 226 -9.05 13.20 5.20
CA ALA A 226 -8.52 13.72 3.94
C ALA A 226 -7.61 14.91 4.25
N GLY A 227 -6.34 14.81 3.89
CA GLY A 227 -5.36 15.86 4.13
C GLY A 227 -4.09 15.64 3.35
N ASP A 228 -3.38 16.75 3.10
CA ASP A 228 -2.03 16.68 2.54
C ASP A 228 -1.09 16.12 3.60
N ALA A 229 -0.23 15.19 3.20
CA ALA A 229 0.85 14.66 4.04
C ALA A 229 1.69 15.77 4.69
N SER A 230 1.78 16.94 4.04
CA SER A 230 2.49 18.11 4.56
C SER A 230 1.85 18.79 5.78
N ASP A 231 0.64 18.42 6.20
CA ASP A 231 -0.07 18.98 7.36
C ASP A 231 -0.64 17.91 8.31
N ILE A 232 -0.22 16.66 8.12
CA ILE A 232 -0.71 15.48 8.86
C ILE A 232 -0.61 15.67 10.36
N PHE A 233 0.55 16.10 10.85
CA PHE A 233 0.83 16.09 12.29
C PHE A 233 0.08 17.16 13.08
N ALA A 234 -0.43 18.21 12.40
CA ALA A 234 -1.31 19.19 13.03
C ALA A 234 -2.62 18.54 13.51
N THR A 235 -3.18 17.60 12.73
CA THR A 235 -4.45 16.92 13.05
C THR A 235 -4.34 15.92 14.20
N VAL A 236 -3.15 15.38 14.44
CA VAL A 236 -2.84 14.40 15.48
C VAL A 236 -1.91 14.96 16.58
N SER A 237 -1.80 16.29 16.68
CA SER A 237 -0.95 16.96 17.67
C SER A 237 -1.26 16.58 19.12
N HIS A 238 -2.50 16.12 19.38
CA HIS A 238 -2.97 15.65 20.68
C HIS A 238 -2.53 14.21 21.02
N PHE A 239 -1.94 13.46 20.07
CA PHE A 239 -1.44 12.13 20.35
C PHE A 239 -0.16 12.19 21.21
N PRO A 240 -0.01 11.28 22.18
CA PRO A 240 1.20 11.21 22.99
C PRO A 240 2.38 10.75 22.14
N ARG A 241 3.28 11.65 21.81
CA ARG A 241 4.36 11.46 20.81
C ARG A 241 5.15 10.17 21.02
N GLU A 242 5.63 9.94 22.25
CA GLU A 242 6.46 8.77 22.57
C GLU A 242 5.68 7.45 22.52
N LYS A 243 4.35 7.50 22.69
CA LYS A 243 3.44 6.36 22.60
C LYS A 243 2.72 6.29 21.25
N THR A 244 3.23 6.98 20.25
CA THR A 244 2.72 6.96 18.89
C THR A 244 3.68 6.25 17.98
N ALA A 245 3.16 5.29 17.20
CA ALA A 245 3.82 4.75 16.04
C ALA A 245 3.31 5.48 14.79
N VAL A 246 4.22 5.76 13.85
CA VAL A 246 3.88 6.32 12.54
C VAL A 246 4.26 5.30 11.47
N ILE A 247 3.30 4.92 10.62
CA ILE A 247 3.56 4.16 9.40
C ILE A 247 3.53 5.15 8.24
N ILE A 248 4.50 5.05 7.35
CA ILE A 248 4.57 5.80 6.10
C ILE A 248 4.74 4.84 4.93
N ASP A 249 3.82 4.90 3.95
CA ASP A 249 3.86 4.13 2.70
C ASP A 249 3.70 5.09 1.51
N PRO A 250 4.70 5.95 1.24
CA PRO A 250 4.60 7.01 0.25
C PRO A 250 4.70 6.45 -1.18
N PRO A 251 4.30 7.25 -2.19
CA PRO A 251 4.50 6.89 -3.59
C PRO A 251 5.99 6.75 -3.92
N ARG A 252 6.30 6.18 -5.10
CA ARG A 252 7.68 5.90 -5.58
C ARG A 252 8.67 7.05 -5.48
N LYS A 253 8.22 8.31 -5.46
CA LYS A 253 9.08 9.49 -5.28
C LYS A 253 9.61 9.68 -3.86
N GLY A 254 9.08 8.94 -2.89
CA GLY A 254 9.35 9.09 -1.47
C GLY A 254 8.58 10.25 -0.85
N CYS A 255 8.97 10.62 0.37
CA CYS A 255 8.43 11.74 1.10
C CYS A 255 9.03 13.07 0.60
N ASP A 256 8.26 14.15 0.72
CA ASP A 256 8.79 15.49 0.55
C ASP A 256 9.50 15.99 1.84
N THR A 257 10.29 17.05 1.67
CA THR A 257 11.10 17.59 2.77
C THR A 257 10.24 18.12 3.92
N ARG A 258 9.12 18.78 3.60
CA ARG A 258 8.21 19.35 4.61
C ARG A 258 7.58 18.28 5.48
N PHE A 259 7.17 17.15 4.87
CA PHE A 259 6.67 15.99 5.61
C PHE A 259 7.73 15.46 6.58
N LEU A 260 8.98 15.28 6.11
CA LEU A 260 10.07 14.77 6.95
C LEU A 260 10.40 15.71 8.11
N GLU A 261 10.34 17.03 7.88
CA GLU A 261 10.52 18.04 8.93
C GLU A 261 9.44 17.95 10.00
N GLN A 262 8.18 17.84 9.60
CA GLN A 262 7.07 17.68 10.53
C GLN A 262 7.12 16.34 11.28
N LEU A 263 7.55 15.25 10.63
CA LEU A 263 7.77 13.97 11.31
C LEU A 263 8.81 14.09 12.43
N LEU A 264 9.92 14.78 12.16
CA LEU A 264 10.97 15.06 13.16
C LEU A 264 10.46 15.96 14.29
N GLU A 265 9.68 16.99 13.95
CA GLU A 265 9.06 17.88 14.92
C GLU A 265 8.02 17.16 15.79
N PHE A 266 7.22 16.29 15.20
CA PHE A 266 6.26 15.47 15.93
C PHE A 266 6.96 14.51 16.89
N GLY A 267 8.03 13.84 16.48
CA GLY A 267 8.85 13.02 17.36
C GLY A 267 8.15 11.75 17.85
N ALA A 268 7.58 10.97 16.93
CA ALA A 268 6.97 9.68 17.24
C ALA A 268 7.98 8.69 17.81
N GLY A 269 7.58 7.87 18.79
CA GLY A 269 8.46 6.86 19.40
C GLY A 269 8.97 5.81 18.41
N THR A 270 8.17 5.49 17.39
CA THR A 270 8.49 4.52 16.34
C THR A 270 8.03 5.02 14.99
N VAL A 271 8.87 4.88 13.97
CA VAL A 271 8.51 5.13 12.57
C VAL A 271 8.77 3.86 11.77
N VAL A 272 7.75 3.40 11.05
CA VAL A 272 7.85 2.27 10.11
C VAL A 272 7.67 2.81 8.70
N TYR A 273 8.70 2.70 7.88
CA TYR A 273 8.68 3.17 6.50
C TYR A 273 8.60 1.97 5.55
N VAL A 274 7.44 1.77 4.95
CA VAL A 274 7.19 0.80 3.88
C VAL A 274 7.45 1.47 2.53
N SER A 275 8.13 0.81 1.60
CA SER A 275 8.45 1.42 0.30
C SER A 275 8.66 0.41 -0.82
N CYS A 276 8.06 0.68 -1.96
CA CYS A 276 8.32 -0.02 -3.22
C CYS A 276 9.56 0.54 -3.97
N ASN A 277 10.26 1.53 -3.42
CA ASN A 277 11.47 2.12 -3.99
C ASN A 277 12.55 2.30 -2.93
N VAL A 278 13.45 1.34 -2.87
CA VAL A 278 14.57 1.31 -1.88
C VAL A 278 15.50 2.52 -1.98
N HIS A 279 15.64 3.15 -3.15
CA HIS A 279 16.51 4.31 -3.33
C HIS A 279 15.93 5.57 -2.68
N THR A 280 14.63 5.83 -2.87
CA THR A 280 13.97 6.97 -2.23
C THR A 280 13.82 6.73 -0.73
N GLN A 281 13.56 5.50 -0.29
CA GLN A 281 13.55 5.15 1.12
C GLN A 281 14.92 5.39 1.78
N ALA A 282 16.02 4.95 1.15
CA ALA A 282 17.36 5.16 1.68
C ALA A 282 17.69 6.67 1.82
N ARG A 283 17.28 7.49 0.82
CA ARG A 283 17.40 8.94 0.89
C ARG A 283 16.65 9.51 2.10
N ASP A 284 15.37 9.16 2.24
CA ASP A 284 14.49 9.73 3.26
C ASP A 284 14.90 9.27 4.66
N VAL A 285 15.22 7.98 4.84
CA VAL A 285 15.76 7.44 6.11
C VAL A 285 17.08 8.12 6.47
N GLY A 286 17.97 8.30 5.50
CA GLY A 286 19.23 9.04 5.71
C GLY A 286 19.00 10.48 6.17
N MET A 287 17.99 11.16 5.60
CA MET A 287 17.60 12.52 6.02
C MET A 287 17.03 12.53 7.44
N ILE A 288 16.14 11.59 7.79
CA ILE A 288 15.56 11.47 9.14
C ILE A 288 16.68 11.27 10.17
N VAL A 289 17.55 10.28 9.97
CA VAL A 289 18.63 9.97 10.90
C VAL A 289 19.58 11.16 11.05
N LYS A 290 20.10 11.69 9.95
CA LYS A 290 21.07 12.80 9.97
C LYS A 290 20.50 14.05 10.63
N ARG A 291 19.30 14.50 10.24
CA ARG A 291 18.69 15.71 10.82
C ARG A 291 18.34 15.55 12.29
N SER A 292 17.90 14.34 12.71
CA SER A 292 17.64 14.05 14.12
C SER A 292 18.93 14.08 14.96
N GLU A 293 20.08 13.70 14.38
CA GLU A 293 21.40 13.82 15.03
C GLU A 293 21.86 15.27 15.13
N GLU A 294 21.64 16.09 14.10
CA GLU A 294 22.10 17.48 14.05
C GLU A 294 21.26 18.41 14.95
N SER A 295 19.94 18.28 14.90
CA SER A 295 18.99 19.22 15.52
C SER A 295 18.23 18.65 16.72
N GLY A 296 18.31 17.34 16.96
CA GLY A 296 17.44 16.66 17.91
C GLY A 296 16.04 16.46 17.36
N VAL A 297 15.18 15.77 18.11
CA VAL A 297 13.78 15.45 17.78
C VAL A 297 12.84 16.11 18.78
N GLY A 298 11.74 16.66 18.29
CA GLY A 298 10.70 17.33 19.09
C GLY A 298 10.85 18.85 19.13
N GLY A 299 9.74 19.56 18.96
CA GLY A 299 9.66 21.02 19.01
C GLY A 299 9.92 21.62 20.40
N PRO A 300 10.01 22.95 20.53
CA PRO A 300 10.20 23.62 21.82
C PRO A 300 9.05 23.26 22.78
N SER A 301 9.37 22.87 24.01
CA SER A 301 8.36 22.66 25.05
C SER A 301 7.95 24.01 25.65
N GLU A 302 6.64 24.23 25.80
CA GLU A 302 6.07 25.43 26.40
C GLU A 302 6.29 25.55 27.92
N GLN A 303 6.95 24.59 28.58
CA GLN A 303 7.15 24.62 30.04
C GLN A 303 8.61 24.41 30.41
N GLY A 304 9.08 25.37 31.19
CA GLY A 304 10.48 25.61 31.57
C GLY A 304 11.24 24.47 32.27
N THR A 305 12.54 24.57 32.12
CA THR A 305 13.62 24.06 32.99
C THR A 305 13.51 22.60 33.49
N GLN A 306 13.59 21.65 32.57
CA GLN A 306 14.22 20.35 32.81
C GLN A 306 15.29 20.13 31.75
N GLU A 307 16.44 19.58 32.14
CA GLU A 307 17.51 19.17 31.23
C GLU A 307 16.92 18.29 30.14
N ARG A 308 16.90 18.80 28.90
CA ARG A 308 16.33 18.10 27.75
C ARG A 308 17.30 17.00 27.35
N THR A 309 16.98 15.77 27.68
CA THR A 309 17.64 14.63 27.04
C THR A 309 17.43 14.75 25.53
N ARG A 310 18.50 15.00 24.80
CA ARG A 310 18.46 15.07 23.34
C ARG A 310 18.05 13.70 22.79
N LYS A 311 17.11 13.67 21.85
CA LYS A 311 16.61 12.43 21.22
C LYS A 311 16.96 12.42 19.76
N LYS A 312 17.25 11.22 19.22
CA LYS A 312 17.50 10.99 17.79
C LYS A 312 16.85 9.71 17.30
N TYR A 313 16.62 9.63 16.01
CA TYR A 313 16.20 8.38 15.38
C TYR A 313 17.40 7.51 15.03
N VAL A 314 17.28 6.21 15.31
CA VAL A 314 18.20 5.18 14.86
C VAL A 314 17.48 4.20 13.97
N LEU A 315 18.12 3.74 12.90
CA LEU A 315 17.62 2.64 12.07
C LEU A 315 17.79 1.33 12.83
N GLU A 316 16.69 0.78 13.35
CA GLU A 316 16.70 -0.46 14.12
C GLU A 316 16.74 -1.69 13.22
N SER A 317 15.94 -1.68 12.15
CA SER A 317 15.90 -2.78 11.19
C SER A 317 15.55 -2.33 9.79
N LEU A 318 16.01 -3.11 8.81
CA LEU A 318 15.67 -2.97 7.41
C LEU A 318 15.42 -4.36 6.83
N LYS A 319 14.23 -4.61 6.29
CA LYS A 319 13.85 -5.92 5.75
C LYS A 319 13.20 -5.80 4.39
N GLY A 320 13.69 -6.60 3.42
CA GLY A 320 13.09 -6.73 2.10
C GLY A 320 11.98 -7.77 2.07
N PHE A 321 10.92 -7.46 1.30
CA PHE A 321 9.78 -8.33 1.03
C PHE A 321 9.61 -8.52 -0.48
N ASP A 322 9.46 -9.75 -0.91
CA ASP A 322 9.20 -10.08 -2.31
C ASP A 322 7.69 -9.96 -2.61
N LEU A 323 7.19 -8.71 -2.71
CA LEU A 323 5.80 -8.45 -3.09
C LEU A 323 5.54 -8.73 -4.57
N PHE A 324 6.60 -8.73 -5.38
CA PHE A 324 6.50 -8.82 -6.83
C PHE A 324 7.41 -9.92 -7.40
N PRO A 325 7.21 -11.20 -6.98
CA PRO A 325 7.98 -12.31 -7.53
C PRO A 325 8.04 -12.29 -9.05
N GLN A 326 9.15 -12.76 -9.62
CA GLN A 326 9.42 -12.76 -11.07
C GLN A 326 9.59 -11.35 -11.67
N THR A 327 9.79 -10.33 -10.84
CA THR A 327 10.09 -8.96 -11.29
C THR A 327 11.35 -8.41 -10.60
N ALA A 328 11.85 -7.27 -11.06
CA ALA A 328 12.99 -6.59 -10.43
C ALA A 328 12.61 -5.71 -9.22
N HIS A 329 11.36 -5.76 -8.77
CA HIS A 329 10.86 -4.89 -7.71
C HIS A 329 10.91 -5.61 -6.35
N VAL A 330 11.38 -4.88 -5.34
CA VAL A 330 11.40 -5.32 -3.93
C VAL A 330 10.71 -4.26 -3.11
N GLU A 331 9.80 -4.69 -2.24
CA GLU A 331 9.27 -3.86 -1.17
C GLU A 331 10.22 -3.91 0.02
N SER A 332 10.42 -2.80 0.70
CA SER A 332 11.27 -2.78 1.89
C SER A 332 10.58 -2.08 3.06
N VAL A 333 10.85 -2.55 4.26
CA VAL A 333 10.36 -1.98 5.50
C VAL A 333 11.56 -1.58 6.35
N ALA A 334 11.69 -0.28 6.61
CA ALA A 334 12.66 0.29 7.53
C ALA A 334 11.96 0.65 8.84
N VAL A 335 12.56 0.30 9.97
CA VAL A 335 12.05 0.63 11.30
C VAL A 335 13.03 1.57 11.98
N LEU A 336 12.54 2.74 12.40
CA LEU A 336 13.33 3.71 13.14
C LEU A 336 12.76 3.85 14.56
N ARG A 337 13.66 3.90 15.54
CA ARG A 337 13.36 4.14 16.95
C ARG A 337 13.86 5.50 17.39
N LEU A 338 13.05 6.18 18.17
CA LEU A 338 13.45 7.38 18.88
C LEU A 338 14.18 6.97 20.17
N VAL A 339 15.47 7.31 20.26
CA VAL A 339 16.29 6.99 21.41
C VAL A 339 16.82 8.26 22.05
N SER A 340 17.02 8.21 23.38
CA SER A 340 17.74 9.26 24.11
C SER A 340 19.22 9.22 23.76
N VAL A 341 19.83 10.37 23.58
CA VAL A 341 21.29 10.50 23.46
C VAL A 341 21.82 10.66 24.89
N GLU A 342 22.51 9.65 25.39
CA GLU A 342 23.33 9.83 26.59
C GLU A 342 24.44 10.80 26.23
N GLU A 343 24.53 11.95 26.90
CA GLU A 343 25.74 12.77 26.83
C GLU A 343 26.85 11.99 27.49
N ASP A 344 27.85 11.53 26.70
CA ASP A 344 29.12 11.10 27.23
C ASP A 344 29.66 12.27 28.04
N MET A 345 29.51 12.19 29.35
CA MET A 345 30.21 13.09 30.27
C MET A 345 31.70 12.81 30.08
N ALA A 346 32.29 13.50 29.11
CA ALA A 346 33.72 13.52 28.91
C ALA A 346 34.37 14.09 30.20
N ASN A 347 34.95 13.20 30.98
CA ASN A 347 35.92 13.53 32.04
C ASN A 347 37.19 14.11 31.43
#